data_5fa3daa39ef38688a43be8bad895ea89
#
_entry.id   5fa3daa39ef38688a43be8bad895ea89
#
_cell.length_a   1.000
_cell.length_b   1.000
_cell.length_c   1.000
_cell.angle_alpha   90.00
_cell.angle_beta   90.00
_cell.angle_gamma   90.00
#
_symmetry.space_group_name_H-M   'P 1'
#
loop_
_entity.id
_entity.type
_entity.pdbx_description
1 polymer ?
#
loop_
_entity_poly.entity_id
_entity_poly.type
_entity_poly.pdbx_seq_one_letter_code
_entity_poly.pdbx_strand_id
1 'polypeptide(L)'
;ELKVKEVISGTSNGYVMLEEYIKTRPNVKISLAKGENRPIIRAYNAINEADSVVIFAHGDGIRTEHSIANALNENKRLKIYPYKSKAFNIEQQNEYIKISMCGNLQKASKIESVSLNKKEVEKLIDRLTEMKNKL
;
A
#
# COMPACT_ATOMS: atom_id res chain seq x y z
N GLU A 1 1.65 -23.66 -3.84
CA GLU A 1 2.29 -22.67 -4.72
C GLU A 1 1.29 -22.24 -5.78
N LEU A 2 0.89 -20.97 -5.77
CA LEU A 2 -0.03 -20.42 -6.78
C LEU A 2 0.74 -20.29 -8.11
N LYS A 3 0.36 -21.07 -9.10
CA LYS A 3 0.89 -20.92 -10.46
C LYS A 3 0.26 -19.68 -11.09
N VAL A 4 0.98 -18.57 -11.08
CA VAL A 4 0.59 -17.34 -11.77
C VAL A 4 0.66 -17.58 -13.27
N LYS A 5 -0.45 -17.40 -13.97
CA LYS A 5 -0.54 -17.55 -15.43
C LYS A 5 -0.45 -16.20 -16.13
N GLU A 6 -1.02 -15.18 -15.52
CA GLU A 6 -1.06 -13.83 -16.08
C GLU A 6 -0.90 -12.79 -14.96
N VAL A 7 -0.21 -11.70 -15.26
CA VAL A 7 -0.12 -10.51 -14.41
C VAL A 7 -0.68 -9.32 -15.18
N ILE A 8 -1.68 -8.67 -14.61
CA ILE A 8 -2.36 -7.51 -15.20
C ILE A 8 -1.87 -6.25 -14.49
N SER A 9 -1.29 -5.31 -15.21
CA SER A 9 -0.90 -4.02 -14.65
C SER A 9 -1.98 -2.97 -14.86
N GLY A 10 -2.34 -2.26 -13.81
CA GLY A 10 -3.20 -1.07 -13.86
C GLY A 10 -2.46 0.21 -14.27
N THR A 11 -1.14 0.18 -14.40
CA THR A 11 -0.32 1.35 -14.74
C THR A 11 0.68 1.05 -15.84
N SER A 12 0.97 2.04 -16.68
CA SER A 12 1.97 1.90 -17.75
C SER A 12 3.37 1.65 -17.19
N ASN A 13 3.76 2.36 -16.13
CA ASN A 13 5.06 2.15 -15.49
C ASN A 13 5.18 0.75 -14.88
N GLY A 14 4.13 0.26 -14.24
CA GLY A 14 4.10 -1.10 -13.73
C GLY A 14 4.20 -2.13 -14.85
N TYR A 15 3.58 -1.88 -15.98
CA TYR A 15 3.69 -2.77 -17.15
C TYR A 15 5.13 -2.86 -17.66
N VAL A 16 5.83 -1.74 -17.82
CA VAL A 16 7.25 -1.72 -18.22
C VAL A 16 8.13 -2.52 -17.25
N MET A 17 7.89 -2.38 -15.95
CA MET A 17 8.61 -3.18 -14.95
C MET A 17 8.33 -4.68 -15.08
N LEU A 18 7.10 -5.05 -15.42
CA LEU A 18 6.72 -6.44 -15.65
C LEU A 18 7.39 -7.02 -16.89
N GLU A 19 7.62 -6.24 -17.94
CA GLU A 19 8.35 -6.68 -19.13
C GLU A 19 9.77 -7.17 -18.79
N GLU A 20 10.44 -6.52 -17.87
CA GLU A 20 11.73 -6.99 -17.35
C GLU A 20 11.60 -8.29 -16.55
N TYR A 21 10.56 -8.36 -15.71
CA TYR A 21 10.33 -9.51 -14.86
C TYR A 21 10.06 -10.80 -15.64
N ILE A 22 9.30 -10.73 -16.74
CA ILE A 22 8.96 -11.93 -17.52
C ILE A 22 10.13 -12.47 -18.35
N LYS A 23 11.20 -11.70 -18.56
CA LYS A 23 12.40 -12.22 -19.24
C LYS A 23 12.94 -13.49 -18.58
N THR A 24 12.76 -13.61 -17.28
CA THR A 24 13.15 -14.81 -16.51
C THR A 24 12.01 -15.79 -16.30
N ARG A 25 10.80 -15.49 -16.78
CA ARG A 25 9.58 -16.27 -16.56
C ARG A 25 8.69 -16.34 -17.80
N PRO A 26 9.15 -17.00 -18.85
CA PRO A 26 8.49 -16.96 -20.17
C PRO A 26 7.06 -17.56 -20.18
N ASN A 27 6.68 -18.29 -19.15
CA ASN A 27 5.34 -18.91 -19.04
C ASN A 27 4.30 -17.99 -18.39
N VAL A 28 4.67 -16.76 -18.00
CA VAL A 28 3.77 -15.78 -17.41
C VAL A 28 3.40 -14.75 -18.48
N LYS A 29 2.12 -14.64 -18.77
CA LYS A 29 1.61 -13.58 -19.64
C LYS A 29 1.53 -12.27 -18.85
N ILE A 30 1.82 -11.14 -19.50
CA ILE A 30 1.56 -9.82 -18.96
C ILE A 30 0.60 -9.05 -19.86
N SER A 31 -0.22 -8.23 -19.22
CA SER A 31 -1.12 -7.33 -19.92
C SER A 31 -1.27 -6.00 -19.20
N LEU A 32 -1.59 -4.97 -19.94
CA LEU A 32 -2.00 -3.68 -19.39
C LEU A 32 -3.53 -3.64 -19.41
N ALA A 33 -4.14 -3.34 -18.27
CA ALA A 33 -5.59 -3.25 -18.17
C ALA A 33 -6.16 -2.19 -19.12
N LYS A 34 -7.33 -2.46 -19.66
CA LYS A 34 -8.07 -1.53 -20.53
C LYS A 34 -8.42 -0.26 -19.75
N GLY A 35 -8.54 0.87 -20.42
CA GLY A 35 -8.94 2.15 -19.80
C GLY A 35 -8.25 3.37 -20.37
N GLU A 36 -7.73 3.26 -21.61
CA GLU A 36 -7.12 4.36 -22.38
C GLU A 36 -6.14 5.20 -21.54
N ASN A 37 -6.27 6.53 -21.59
CA ASN A 37 -5.39 7.45 -20.84
C ASN A 37 -5.91 7.75 -19.41
N ARG A 38 -6.76 6.91 -18.85
CA ARG A 38 -7.35 7.10 -17.50
C ARG A 38 -6.78 6.11 -16.50
N PRO A 39 -5.71 6.46 -15.75
CA PRO A 39 -5.03 5.54 -14.85
C PRO A 39 -5.94 4.92 -13.76
N ILE A 40 -6.92 5.67 -13.28
CA ILE A 40 -7.87 5.20 -12.27
C ILE A 40 -8.75 4.09 -12.85
N ILE A 41 -9.27 4.29 -14.06
CA ILE A 41 -10.11 3.29 -14.73
C ILE A 41 -9.32 2.02 -15.02
N ARG A 42 -8.06 2.15 -15.48
CA ARG A 42 -7.19 0.99 -15.67
C ARG A 42 -6.95 0.22 -14.37
N ALA A 43 -6.72 0.93 -13.27
CA ALA A 43 -6.54 0.29 -11.98
C ALA A 43 -7.80 -0.49 -11.55
N TYR A 44 -8.99 0.08 -11.72
CA TYR A 44 -10.25 -0.60 -11.47
C TYR A 44 -10.42 -1.84 -12.34
N ASN A 45 -10.19 -1.71 -13.64
CA ASN A 45 -10.33 -2.84 -14.57
C ASN A 45 -9.34 -3.96 -14.24
N ALA A 46 -8.08 -3.62 -13.93
CA ALA A 46 -7.09 -4.61 -13.48
C ALA A 46 -7.56 -5.38 -12.24
N ILE A 47 -8.13 -4.68 -11.26
CA ILE A 47 -8.65 -5.30 -10.02
C ILE A 47 -9.84 -6.20 -10.34
N ASN A 48 -10.77 -5.74 -11.17
CA ASN A 48 -11.97 -6.51 -11.49
C ASN A 48 -11.66 -7.80 -12.26
N GLU A 49 -10.69 -7.75 -13.16
CA GLU A 49 -10.27 -8.89 -13.97
C GLU A 49 -9.40 -9.89 -13.18
N ALA A 50 -8.74 -9.47 -12.12
CA ALA A 50 -7.80 -10.31 -11.37
C ALA A 50 -8.49 -11.22 -10.33
N ASP A 51 -7.96 -12.42 -10.12
CA ASP A 51 -8.35 -13.32 -9.02
C ASP A 51 -7.74 -12.87 -7.68
N SER A 52 -6.56 -12.26 -7.75
CA SER A 52 -5.80 -11.78 -6.59
C SER A 52 -5.11 -10.48 -6.93
N VAL A 53 -5.03 -9.58 -5.96
CA VAL A 53 -4.49 -8.23 -6.12
C VAL A 53 -3.27 -8.06 -5.24
N VAL A 54 -2.20 -7.53 -5.82
CA VAL A 54 -1.00 -7.12 -5.11
C VAL A 54 -0.82 -5.61 -5.29
N ILE A 55 -0.70 -4.90 -4.21
CA ILE A 55 -0.51 -3.45 -4.22
C ILE A 55 0.82 -3.11 -3.56
N PHE A 56 1.67 -2.40 -4.29
CA PHE A 56 2.87 -1.77 -3.73
C PHE A 56 2.49 -0.35 -3.31
N ALA A 57 2.22 -0.18 -2.03
CA ALA A 57 1.77 1.09 -1.48
C ALA A 57 2.95 2.04 -1.28
N HIS A 58 2.95 3.15 -1.98
CA HIS A 58 3.92 4.22 -1.80
C HIS A 58 3.26 5.38 -1.08
N GLY A 59 3.43 5.43 0.25
CA GLY A 59 2.95 6.55 1.07
C GLY A 59 1.45 6.83 0.93
N ASP A 60 1.13 8.09 0.95
CA ASP A 60 -0.17 8.73 1.03
C ASP A 60 -0.89 8.92 -0.32
N GLY A 61 -0.65 8.03 -1.26
CA GLY A 61 -1.26 8.14 -2.58
C GLY A 61 -2.75 7.79 -2.58
N ILE A 62 -3.62 8.78 -2.77
CA ILE A 62 -5.07 8.61 -2.90
C ILE A 62 -5.46 7.49 -3.90
N ARG A 63 -4.66 7.29 -4.94
CA ARG A 63 -4.87 6.21 -5.91
C ARG A 63 -4.67 4.82 -5.30
N THR A 64 -3.69 4.68 -4.41
CA THR A 64 -3.44 3.43 -3.68
C THR A 64 -4.61 3.09 -2.78
N GLU A 65 -5.14 4.09 -2.07
CA GLU A 65 -6.30 3.92 -1.19
C GLU A 65 -7.54 3.50 -1.97
N HIS A 66 -7.82 4.14 -3.10
CA HIS A 66 -8.92 3.74 -3.99
C HIS A 66 -8.75 2.30 -4.51
N SER A 67 -7.53 1.90 -4.87
CA SER A 67 -7.28 0.55 -5.33
C SER A 67 -7.49 -0.49 -4.23
N ILE A 68 -7.07 -0.18 -2.98
CA ILE A 68 -7.30 -1.04 -1.83
C ILE A 68 -8.81 -1.16 -1.56
N ALA A 69 -9.51 -0.04 -1.49
CA ALA A 69 -10.95 -0.02 -1.26
C ALA A 69 -11.72 -0.83 -2.33
N ASN A 70 -11.35 -0.66 -3.60
CA ASN A 70 -11.97 -1.42 -4.68
C ASN A 70 -11.70 -2.92 -4.57
N ALA A 71 -10.46 -3.33 -4.29
CA ALA A 71 -10.12 -4.74 -4.12
C ALA A 71 -10.90 -5.39 -2.97
N LEU A 72 -11.11 -4.66 -1.87
CA LEU A 72 -11.92 -5.12 -0.74
C LEU A 72 -13.41 -5.21 -1.10
N ASN A 73 -13.96 -4.21 -1.78
CA ASN A 73 -15.35 -4.21 -2.22
C ASN A 73 -15.66 -5.36 -3.19
N GLU A 74 -14.71 -5.69 -4.06
CA GLU A 74 -14.80 -6.81 -5.00
C GLU A 74 -14.43 -8.17 -4.38
N ASN A 75 -14.22 -8.23 -3.06
CA ASN A 75 -13.83 -9.44 -2.31
C ASN A 75 -12.59 -10.16 -2.89
N LYS A 76 -11.65 -9.39 -3.44
CA LYS A 76 -10.41 -9.95 -4.01
C LYS A 76 -9.44 -10.35 -2.90
N ARG A 77 -8.67 -11.41 -3.14
CA ARG A 77 -7.50 -11.69 -2.29
C ARG A 77 -6.50 -10.56 -2.44
N LEU A 78 -6.24 -9.83 -1.36
CA LEU A 78 -5.41 -8.63 -1.38
C LEU A 78 -4.15 -8.83 -0.56
N LYS A 79 -3.00 -8.50 -1.16
CA LYS A 79 -1.73 -8.39 -0.46
C LYS A 79 -1.12 -7.00 -0.70
N ILE A 80 -0.79 -6.31 0.39
CA ILE A 80 -0.21 -4.97 0.35
C ILE A 80 1.24 -5.06 0.79
N TYR A 81 2.15 -4.56 -0.05
CA TYR A 81 3.55 -4.34 0.31
C TYR A 81 3.77 -2.85 0.49
N PRO A 82 4.06 -2.38 1.70
CA PRO A 82 4.43 -1.00 1.92
C PRO A 82 5.79 -0.73 1.28
N TYR A 83 5.83 0.16 0.30
CA TYR A 83 7.07 0.59 -0.33
C TYR A 83 7.44 1.95 0.23
N LYS A 84 8.58 2.02 0.96
CA LYS A 84 9.04 3.24 1.66
C LYS A 84 7.91 3.90 2.45
N SER A 85 7.28 3.13 3.32
CA SER A 85 6.15 3.64 4.07
C SER A 85 6.64 4.75 5.01
N LYS A 86 6.27 5.97 4.71
CA LYS A 86 6.09 6.98 5.74
C LYS A 86 4.77 6.70 6.47
N ALA A 87 4.58 5.46 6.89
CA ALA A 87 3.41 5.10 7.68
C ALA A 87 3.35 5.91 8.97
N PHE A 88 4.52 6.36 9.40
CA PHE A 88 4.67 7.23 10.56
C PHE A 88 5.58 8.39 10.18
N ASN A 89 5.17 9.60 10.50
CA ASN A 89 6.04 10.74 10.59
C ASN A 89 6.23 11.05 12.08
N ILE A 90 7.48 11.12 12.53
CA ILE A 90 7.81 11.46 13.91
C ILE A 90 8.58 12.77 13.87
N GLU A 91 8.02 13.79 14.48
CA GLU A 91 8.60 15.12 14.53
C GLU A 91 8.73 15.59 15.98
N GLN A 92 9.85 16.19 16.32
CA GLN A 92 9.97 16.89 17.58
C GLN A 92 9.41 18.30 17.43
N GLN A 93 8.44 18.66 18.26
CA GLN A 93 7.85 19.98 18.33
C GLN A 93 7.97 20.52 19.77
N ASN A 94 8.97 21.37 20.04
CA ASN A 94 9.30 21.86 21.38
C ASN A 94 9.52 20.71 22.38
N GLU A 95 8.67 20.60 23.39
CA GLU A 95 8.74 19.58 24.45
C GLU A 95 7.91 18.31 24.13
N TYR A 96 7.32 18.23 22.94
CA TYR A 96 6.47 17.12 22.52
C TYR A 96 7.06 16.39 21.32
N ILE A 97 6.78 15.11 21.24
CA ILE A 97 6.97 14.31 20.03
C ILE A 97 5.60 14.13 19.38
N LYS A 98 5.49 14.58 18.15
CA LYS A 98 4.30 14.37 17.33
C LYS A 98 4.48 13.14 16.47
N ILE A 99 3.62 12.17 16.65
CA ILE A 99 3.52 10.99 15.79
C ILE A 99 2.30 11.18 14.90
N SER A 100 2.53 11.25 13.60
CA SER A 100 1.47 11.35 12.60
C SER A 100 1.40 10.05 11.83
N MET A 101 0.21 9.46 11.73
CA MET A 101 -0.06 8.32 10.88
C MET A 101 -0.63 8.81 9.58
N CYS A 102 0.02 8.47 8.46
CA CYS A 102 -0.52 8.73 7.14
C CYS A 102 -1.51 7.62 6.79
N GLY A 103 -2.75 8.03 6.58
CA GLY A 103 -3.73 7.18 5.91
C GLY A 103 -4.75 6.51 6.81
N ASN A 104 -5.94 7.05 6.85
CA ASN A 104 -7.13 6.27 7.13
C ASN A 104 -7.65 5.74 5.79
N LEU A 105 -7.68 4.43 5.62
CA LEU A 105 -8.13 3.74 4.41
C LEU A 105 -9.56 4.10 3.97
N GLN A 106 -10.32 4.77 4.81
CA GLN A 106 -11.72 5.14 4.53
C GLN A 106 -11.97 6.63 4.27
N LYS A 107 -11.03 7.51 4.63
CA LYS A 107 -11.17 8.96 4.36
C LYS A 107 -9.79 9.60 4.25
N ALA A 108 -9.34 9.82 3.02
CA ALA A 108 -8.07 10.43 2.64
C ALA A 108 -7.81 11.85 3.20
N SER A 109 -8.64 12.36 4.09
CA SER A 109 -8.59 13.75 4.58
C SER A 109 -8.20 13.89 6.06
N LYS A 110 -7.95 12.82 6.80
CA LYS A 110 -7.54 12.93 8.20
C LYS A 110 -6.19 12.30 8.44
N ILE A 111 -5.18 13.14 8.58
CA ILE A 111 -3.94 12.77 9.26
C ILE A 111 -4.30 12.70 10.74
N GLU A 112 -4.37 11.51 11.30
CA GLU A 112 -4.47 11.35 12.74
C GLU A 112 -3.08 11.52 13.34
N SER A 113 -2.94 12.46 14.22
CA SER A 113 -1.68 12.71 14.92
C SER A 113 -1.92 12.73 16.43
N VAL A 114 -0.94 12.23 17.15
CA VAL A 114 -0.87 12.31 18.61
C VAL A 114 0.40 13.05 18.99
N SER A 115 0.28 13.96 19.95
CA SER A 115 1.44 14.64 20.54
C SER A 115 1.69 14.05 21.91
N LEU A 116 2.90 13.57 22.12
CA LEU A 116 3.31 12.88 23.35
C LEU A 116 4.38 13.69 24.07
N ASN A 117 4.19 13.91 25.36
CA ASN A 117 5.23 14.45 26.21
C ASN A 117 6.29 13.39 26.57
N LYS A 118 7.37 13.77 27.23
CA LYS A 118 8.48 12.89 27.55
C LYS A 118 8.05 11.62 28.30
N LYS A 119 7.18 11.73 29.32
CA LYS A 119 6.70 10.57 30.10
C LYS A 119 5.87 9.61 29.26
N GLU A 120 5.08 10.15 28.36
CA GLU A 120 4.23 9.34 27.47
C GLU A 120 5.08 8.62 26.42
N VAL A 121 6.14 9.27 25.94
CA VAL A 121 7.11 8.64 25.03
C VAL A 121 7.84 7.48 25.72
N GLU A 122 8.29 7.67 26.96
CA GLU A 122 8.94 6.63 27.76
C GLU A 122 8.02 5.41 27.92
N LYS A 123 6.75 5.62 28.30
CA LYS A 123 5.75 4.55 28.40
C LYS A 123 5.50 3.84 27.07
N LEU A 124 5.47 4.58 25.96
CA LEU A 124 5.29 3.99 24.64
C LEU A 124 6.47 3.11 24.26
N ILE A 125 7.70 3.55 24.52
CA ILE A 125 8.92 2.77 24.29
C ILE A 125 8.88 1.47 25.09
N ASP A 126 8.58 1.53 26.37
CA ASP A 126 8.49 0.36 27.24
C ASP A 126 7.46 -0.65 26.68
N ARG A 127 6.29 -0.15 26.30
CA ARG A 127 5.22 -0.99 25.76
C ARG A 127 5.59 -1.63 24.44
N LEU A 128 6.19 -0.89 23.53
CA LEU A 128 6.65 -1.44 22.25
C LEU A 128 7.77 -2.47 22.46
N THR A 129 8.64 -2.26 23.42
CA THR A 129 9.72 -3.20 23.78
C THR A 129 9.13 -4.51 24.31
N GLU A 130 8.15 -4.44 25.23
CA GLU A 130 7.44 -5.63 25.71
C GLU A 130 6.76 -6.41 24.57
N MET A 131 6.10 -5.70 23.67
CA MET A 131 5.42 -6.33 22.52
C MET A 131 6.41 -6.99 21.58
N LYS A 132 7.53 -6.32 21.27
CA LYS A 132 8.58 -6.85 20.41
C LYS A 132 9.16 -8.16 20.98
N ASN A 133 9.34 -8.23 22.31
CA ASN A 133 9.89 -9.41 22.97
C ASN A 133 8.93 -10.61 23.03
N LYS A 134 7.65 -10.39 22.66
CA LYS A 134 6.61 -11.44 22.57
C LYS A 134 6.38 -11.94 21.14
N LEU A 135 7.00 -11.30 20.14
CA LEU A 135 7.00 -11.73 18.75
C LEU A 135 8.12 -12.75 18.49
#